data_48c847da2b30c8f2e356305e83ac624b
#
_entry.id   48c847da2b30c8f2e356305e83ac624b
#
_cell.length_a   1.000
_cell.length_b   1.000
_cell.length_c   1.000
_cell.angle_alpha   90.00
_cell.angle_beta   90.00
_cell.angle_gamma   90.00
#
_symmetry.space_group_name_H-M   'P 1'
#
loop_
_entity.id
_entity.type
_entity.pdbx_description
1 polymer ?
#
loop_
_entity_poly.entity_id
_entity_poly.type
_entity_poly.pdbx_seq_one_letter_code
_entity_poly.pdbx_strand_id
1 'polypeptide(L)'
;YGKEICYIMQNPMTAFNPSLRIGRQLEKTCYLHNPQISRQELQLLVSNTLQQLGLDDLKRILKSYPDALSGGMLQRIMIAAALINQPTILVADEATTAIDACNRIELMQLLRQLCSGGMAILFVTHDLRAASMADRILIMNNGQLVEAGTTQIFNEPKEEYTKYLLSACTLERR
;
A
#
# COMPACT_ATOMS: atom_id res chain seq x y z
N TYR A 1 15.76 0.06 -8.77
CA TYR A 1 14.41 -0.37 -8.31
C TYR A 1 14.53 -1.09 -6.98
N GLY A 2 13.59 -0.84 -6.04
CA GLY A 2 13.48 -1.56 -4.78
C GLY A 2 14.22 -0.95 -3.58
N LYS A 3 15.09 0.04 -3.78
CA LYS A 3 15.75 0.77 -2.68
C LYS A 3 15.11 2.15 -2.47
N GLU A 4 14.96 2.92 -3.53
CA GLU A 4 14.38 4.28 -3.45
C GLU A 4 12.89 4.28 -3.79
N ILE A 5 12.48 3.43 -4.73
CA ILE A 5 11.08 3.30 -5.17
C ILE A 5 10.64 1.86 -4.98
N CYS A 6 9.61 1.64 -4.17
CA CYS A 6 8.94 0.35 -4.00
C CYS A 6 7.54 0.38 -4.60
N TYR A 7 7.09 -0.78 -5.06
CA TYR A 7 5.78 -0.97 -5.68
C TYR A 7 4.97 -2.00 -4.90
N ILE A 8 3.73 -1.66 -4.59
CA ILE A 8 2.74 -2.54 -3.97
C ILE A 8 1.72 -2.94 -5.04
N MET A 9 1.63 -4.24 -5.29
CA MET A 9 0.71 -4.81 -6.29
C MET A 9 -0.73 -4.84 -5.77
N GLN A 10 -1.67 -4.82 -6.70
CA GLN A 10 -3.11 -4.90 -6.42
C GLN A 10 -3.49 -6.19 -5.66
N ASN A 11 -2.95 -7.33 -6.05
CA ASN A 11 -3.28 -8.63 -5.45
C ASN A 11 -2.15 -9.15 -4.55
N PRO A 12 -2.33 -9.15 -3.22
CA PRO A 12 -1.31 -9.63 -2.29
C PRO A 12 -1.00 -11.12 -2.44
N MET A 13 -1.97 -11.94 -2.92
CA MET A 13 -1.76 -13.37 -3.10
C MET A 13 -0.74 -13.68 -4.19
N THR A 14 -0.60 -12.81 -5.19
CA THR A 14 0.37 -12.98 -6.28
C THR A 14 1.76 -12.44 -5.94
N ALA A 15 1.86 -11.65 -4.85
CA ALA A 15 3.12 -11.05 -4.42
C ALA A 15 4.06 -12.05 -3.72
N PHE A 16 3.50 -13.13 -3.18
CA PHE A 16 4.23 -14.11 -2.39
C PHE A 16 4.30 -15.49 -3.06
N ASN A 17 5.44 -16.16 -2.88
CA ASN A 17 5.57 -17.55 -3.27
C ASN A 17 4.80 -18.44 -2.26
N PRO A 18 3.77 -19.20 -2.69
CA PRO A 18 2.94 -20.00 -1.78
C PRO A 18 3.72 -21.15 -1.10
N SER A 19 4.83 -21.59 -1.69
CA SER A 19 5.65 -22.69 -1.16
C SER A 19 6.69 -22.22 -0.13
N LEU A 20 6.79 -20.93 0.17
CA LEU A 20 7.75 -20.37 1.10
C LEU A 20 7.04 -19.68 2.27
N ARG A 21 7.60 -19.84 3.48
CA ARG A 21 7.12 -19.13 4.66
C ARG A 21 7.36 -17.63 4.52
N ILE A 22 6.45 -16.83 5.07
CA ILE A 22 6.51 -15.35 5.05
C ILE A 22 7.86 -14.84 5.57
N GLY A 23 8.33 -15.31 6.72
CA GLY A 23 9.60 -14.88 7.30
C GLY A 23 10.77 -15.03 6.34
N ARG A 24 10.85 -16.17 5.63
CA ARG A 24 11.91 -16.40 4.65
C ARG A 24 11.85 -15.46 3.45
N GLN A 25 10.65 -15.06 3.05
CA GLN A 25 10.46 -14.12 1.94
C GLN A 25 10.86 -12.71 2.35
N LEU A 26 10.47 -12.25 3.54
CA LEU A 26 10.88 -10.94 4.08
C LEU A 26 12.39 -10.86 4.30
N GLU A 27 13.01 -11.92 4.86
CA GLU A 27 14.46 -12.02 5.00
C GLU A 27 15.17 -11.87 3.64
N LYS A 28 14.71 -12.61 2.63
CA LYS A 28 15.28 -12.55 1.28
C LYS A 28 15.17 -11.15 0.69
N THR A 29 14.03 -10.48 0.85
CA THR A 29 13.81 -9.11 0.39
C THR A 29 14.81 -8.14 1.03
N CYS A 30 15.05 -8.27 2.33
CA CYS A 30 16.02 -7.45 3.04
C CYS A 30 17.46 -7.70 2.56
N TYR A 31 17.89 -8.96 2.45
CA TYR A 31 19.24 -9.29 1.99
C TYR A 31 19.56 -8.87 0.56
N LEU A 32 18.55 -8.79 -0.32
CA LEU A 32 18.74 -8.30 -1.69
C LEU A 32 19.23 -6.84 -1.75
N HIS A 33 18.82 -6.03 -0.78
CA HIS A 33 19.16 -4.59 -0.75
C HIS A 33 20.20 -4.24 0.30
N ASN A 34 20.34 -5.09 1.33
CA ASN A 34 21.35 -4.93 2.37
C ASN A 34 22.03 -6.28 2.68
N PRO A 35 22.94 -6.75 1.81
CA PRO A 35 23.60 -8.05 1.98
C PRO A 35 24.44 -8.18 3.26
N GLN A 36 24.85 -7.05 3.85
CA GLN A 36 25.71 -7.01 5.03
C GLN A 36 24.94 -6.90 6.35
N ILE A 37 23.59 -6.84 6.31
CA ILE A 37 22.79 -6.74 7.52
C ILE A 37 22.99 -7.95 8.42
N SER A 38 23.26 -7.73 9.69
CA SER A 38 23.35 -8.82 10.65
C SER A 38 22.00 -9.49 10.89
N ARG A 39 22.01 -10.76 11.31
CA ARG A 39 20.77 -11.48 11.60
C ARG A 39 19.94 -10.81 12.69
N GLN A 40 20.57 -10.20 13.68
CA GLN A 40 19.88 -9.52 14.78
C GLN A 40 19.19 -8.23 14.29
N GLU A 41 19.89 -7.40 13.52
CA GLU A 41 19.33 -6.18 12.92
C GLU A 41 18.18 -6.51 11.98
N LEU A 42 18.32 -7.55 11.15
CA LEU A 42 17.26 -8.01 10.27
C LEU A 42 16.01 -8.43 11.04
N GLN A 43 16.16 -9.24 12.10
CA GLN A 43 15.03 -9.66 12.92
C GLN A 43 14.33 -8.45 13.58
N LEU A 44 15.10 -7.50 14.08
CA LEU A 44 14.56 -6.30 14.69
C LEU A 44 13.81 -5.44 13.65
N LEU A 45 14.41 -5.22 12.49
CA LEU A 45 13.81 -4.45 11.40
C LEU A 45 12.48 -5.06 10.94
N VAL A 46 12.46 -6.37 10.65
CA VAL A 46 11.25 -7.08 10.23
C VAL A 46 10.18 -7.03 11.32
N SER A 47 10.56 -7.26 12.58
CA SER A 47 9.61 -7.24 13.70
C SER A 47 8.99 -5.87 13.89
N ASN A 48 9.79 -4.82 13.92
CA ASN A 48 9.31 -3.44 14.09
C ASN A 48 8.40 -3.02 12.93
N THR A 49 8.77 -3.37 11.70
CA THR A 49 7.97 -3.04 10.52
C THR A 49 6.61 -3.75 10.54
N LEU A 50 6.57 -5.03 10.90
CA LEU A 50 5.31 -5.76 11.02
C LEU A 50 4.41 -5.21 12.14
N GLN A 51 4.99 -4.87 13.30
CA GLN A 51 4.25 -4.27 14.42
C GLN A 51 3.68 -2.89 14.07
N GLN A 52 4.43 -2.04 13.37
CA GLN A 52 3.92 -0.75 12.86
C GLN A 52 2.69 -0.92 11.96
N LEU A 53 2.56 -2.07 11.32
CA LEU A 53 1.43 -2.42 10.46
C LEU A 53 0.30 -3.16 11.21
N GLY A 54 0.35 -3.19 12.55
CA GLY A 54 -0.65 -3.86 13.40
C GLY A 54 -0.63 -5.38 13.30
N LEU A 55 0.54 -5.96 13.00
CA LEU A 55 0.76 -7.40 12.92
C LEU A 55 1.55 -7.87 14.15
N ASP A 56 0.87 -8.19 15.25
CA ASP A 56 1.50 -8.43 16.55
C ASP A 56 1.95 -9.88 16.76
N ASP A 57 1.24 -10.87 16.20
CA ASP A 57 1.62 -12.28 16.34
C ASP A 57 2.74 -12.66 15.36
N LEU A 58 3.90 -12.04 15.57
CA LEU A 58 5.08 -12.19 14.71
C LEU A 58 5.51 -13.65 14.57
N LYS A 59 5.47 -14.41 15.66
CA LYS A 59 5.92 -15.81 15.67
C LYS A 59 5.08 -16.68 14.75
N ARG A 60 3.76 -16.48 14.78
CA ARG A 60 2.82 -17.17 13.90
C ARG A 60 3.00 -16.71 12.46
N ILE A 61 2.98 -15.39 12.22
CA ILE A 61 3.05 -14.81 10.89
C ILE A 61 4.32 -15.24 10.14
N LEU A 62 5.48 -15.10 10.75
CA LEU A 62 6.76 -15.45 10.11
C LEU A 62 6.90 -16.94 9.79
N LYS A 63 6.20 -17.81 10.53
CA LYS A 63 6.18 -19.27 10.29
C LYS A 63 5.08 -19.71 9.34
N SER A 64 4.10 -18.86 9.06
CA SER A 64 2.96 -19.17 8.17
C SER A 64 3.37 -19.14 6.71
N TYR A 65 2.63 -19.91 5.91
CA TYR A 65 2.61 -19.79 4.46
C TYR A 65 1.56 -18.75 4.06
N PRO A 66 1.64 -18.16 2.85
CA PRO A 66 0.70 -17.12 2.41
C PRO A 66 -0.77 -17.53 2.50
N ASP A 67 -1.11 -18.74 2.11
CA ASP A 67 -2.46 -19.31 2.10
C ASP A 67 -3.08 -19.52 3.50
N ALA A 68 -2.25 -19.55 4.55
CA ALA A 68 -2.70 -19.62 5.94
C ALA A 68 -3.06 -18.25 6.56
N LEU A 69 -2.97 -17.16 5.80
CA LEU A 69 -3.19 -15.80 6.28
C LEU A 69 -4.38 -15.15 5.56
N SER A 70 -5.05 -14.21 6.23
CA SER A 70 -6.13 -13.45 5.59
C SER A 70 -5.59 -12.48 4.54
N GLY A 71 -6.43 -12.09 3.56
CA GLY A 71 -6.07 -11.12 2.53
C GLY A 71 -5.56 -9.79 3.11
N GLY A 72 -6.20 -9.28 4.16
CA GLY A 72 -5.76 -8.08 4.86
C GLY A 72 -4.41 -8.23 5.56
N MET A 73 -4.11 -9.41 6.13
CA MET A 73 -2.78 -9.69 6.70
C MET A 73 -1.72 -9.73 5.60
N LEU A 74 -2.00 -10.42 4.48
CA LEU A 74 -1.06 -10.48 3.35
C LEU A 74 -0.82 -9.10 2.75
N GLN A 75 -1.85 -8.26 2.66
CA GLN A 75 -1.72 -6.88 2.20
C GLN A 75 -0.75 -6.09 3.09
N ARG A 76 -0.93 -6.16 4.42
CA ARG A 76 -0.03 -5.50 5.37
C ARG A 76 1.39 -6.06 5.30
N ILE A 77 1.54 -7.37 5.13
CA ILE A 77 2.87 -8.02 4.96
C ILE A 77 3.53 -7.57 3.65
N MET A 78 2.78 -7.41 2.57
CA MET A 78 3.30 -6.89 1.30
C MET A 78 3.80 -5.43 1.46
N ILE A 79 3.07 -4.60 2.20
CA ILE A 79 3.51 -3.26 2.57
C ILE A 79 4.78 -3.34 3.44
N ALA A 80 4.83 -4.25 4.43
CA ALA A 80 6.03 -4.47 5.23
C ALA A 80 7.25 -4.81 4.36
N ALA A 81 7.07 -5.71 3.40
CA ALA A 81 8.13 -6.10 2.47
C ALA A 81 8.68 -4.90 1.66
N ALA A 82 7.81 -3.96 1.30
CA ALA A 82 8.23 -2.72 0.64
C ALA A 82 8.96 -1.78 1.61
N LEU A 83 8.45 -1.62 2.84
CA LEU A 83 8.98 -0.68 3.83
C LEU A 83 10.31 -1.11 4.46
N ILE A 84 10.59 -2.41 4.52
CA ILE A 84 11.87 -2.96 5.02
C ILE A 84 13.07 -2.30 4.32
N ASN A 85 12.93 -1.92 3.06
CA ASN A 85 13.99 -1.28 2.29
C ASN A 85 14.05 0.25 2.50
N GLN A 86 13.20 0.83 3.36
CA GLN A 86 13.11 2.25 3.66
C GLN A 86 13.05 3.12 2.39
N PRO A 87 12.10 2.88 1.48
CA PRO A 87 12.01 3.63 0.24
C PRO A 87 11.63 5.09 0.51
N THR A 88 12.06 5.98 -0.38
CA THR A 88 11.62 7.39 -0.37
C THR A 88 10.27 7.56 -1.08
N ILE A 89 9.96 6.66 -2.02
CA ILE A 89 8.73 6.67 -2.80
C ILE A 89 8.07 5.29 -2.75
N LEU A 90 6.78 5.27 -2.40
CA LEU A 90 5.95 4.08 -2.45
C LEU A 90 4.88 4.26 -3.53
N VAL A 91 4.83 3.35 -4.49
CA VAL A 91 3.75 3.29 -5.49
C VAL A 91 2.79 2.19 -5.08
N ALA A 92 1.56 2.54 -4.79
CA ALA A 92 0.50 1.61 -4.38
C ALA A 92 -0.62 1.58 -5.42
N ASP A 93 -0.71 0.47 -6.13
CA ASP A 93 -1.70 0.26 -7.19
C ASP A 93 -2.87 -0.55 -6.65
N GLU A 94 -4.02 0.12 -6.52
CA GLU A 94 -5.26 -0.45 -5.98
C GLU A 94 -5.09 -1.23 -4.66
N ALA A 95 -4.18 -0.80 -3.81
CA ALA A 95 -3.79 -1.50 -2.59
C ALA A 95 -4.93 -1.69 -1.57
N THR A 96 -6.12 -1.16 -1.82
CA THR A 96 -7.30 -1.29 -0.95
C THR A 96 -8.39 -2.19 -1.50
N THR A 97 -8.28 -2.70 -2.71
CA THR A 97 -9.37 -3.42 -3.42
C THR A 97 -9.71 -4.76 -2.77
N ALA A 98 -8.71 -5.45 -2.20
CA ALA A 98 -8.88 -6.76 -1.55
C ALA A 98 -9.21 -6.68 -0.05
N ILE A 99 -9.51 -5.48 0.48
CA ILE A 99 -9.65 -5.22 1.92
C ILE A 99 -11.08 -4.75 2.23
N ASP A 100 -11.67 -5.24 3.32
CA ASP A 100 -12.94 -4.74 3.82
C ASP A 100 -12.88 -3.26 4.25
N ALA A 101 -14.07 -2.64 4.43
CA ALA A 101 -14.17 -1.21 4.67
C ALA A 101 -13.44 -0.73 5.95
N CYS A 102 -13.44 -1.53 7.03
CA CYS A 102 -12.78 -1.17 8.28
C CYS A 102 -11.26 -1.20 8.13
N ASN A 103 -10.73 -2.30 7.61
CA ASN A 103 -9.30 -2.48 7.36
C ASN A 103 -8.76 -1.47 6.33
N ARG A 104 -9.60 -1.02 5.39
CA ARG A 104 -9.24 0.03 4.41
C ARG A 104 -8.94 1.36 5.09
N ILE A 105 -9.79 1.79 6.03
CA ILE A 105 -9.58 3.04 6.78
C ILE A 105 -8.26 2.97 7.55
N GLU A 106 -8.01 1.88 8.25
CA GLU A 106 -6.77 1.68 9.00
C GLU A 106 -5.54 1.72 8.08
N LEU A 107 -5.62 1.09 6.91
CA LEU A 107 -4.54 1.12 5.93
C LEU A 107 -4.27 2.54 5.42
N MET A 108 -5.32 3.30 5.11
CA MET A 108 -5.17 4.69 4.64
C MET A 108 -4.57 5.60 5.72
N GLN A 109 -4.95 5.41 6.99
CA GLN A 109 -4.35 6.14 8.10
C GLN A 109 -2.86 5.80 8.26
N LEU A 110 -2.50 4.53 8.10
CA LEU A 110 -1.12 4.09 8.13
C LEU A 110 -0.30 4.72 6.99
N LEU A 111 -0.81 4.70 5.75
CA LEU A 111 -0.15 5.35 4.63
C LEU A 111 0.04 6.85 4.89
N ARG A 112 -0.94 7.50 5.50
CA ARG A 112 -0.84 8.91 5.90
C ARG A 112 0.26 9.16 6.94
N GLN A 113 0.41 8.26 7.92
CA GLN A 113 1.49 8.33 8.91
C GLN A 113 2.87 8.19 8.25
N LEU A 114 3.01 7.30 7.26
CA LEU A 114 4.25 7.14 6.50
C LEU A 114 4.60 8.41 5.70
N CYS A 115 3.61 9.08 5.10
CA CYS A 115 3.81 10.38 4.46
C CYS A 115 4.30 11.44 5.45
N SER A 116 3.74 11.49 6.66
CA SER A 116 4.17 12.42 7.71
C SER A 116 5.62 12.15 8.15
N GLY A 117 6.10 10.92 7.99
CA GLY A 117 7.49 10.53 8.21
C GLY A 117 8.46 10.88 7.06
N GLY A 118 7.98 11.57 6.01
CA GLY A 118 8.81 12.03 4.88
C GLY A 118 8.76 11.14 3.64
N MET A 119 7.98 10.06 3.63
CA MET A 119 7.81 9.20 2.45
C MET A 119 6.82 9.84 1.47
N ALA A 120 7.11 9.81 0.18
CA ALA A 120 6.15 10.14 -0.87
C ALA A 120 5.36 8.89 -1.28
N ILE A 121 4.04 9.01 -1.38
CA ILE A 121 3.19 7.90 -1.82
C ILE A 121 2.41 8.30 -3.06
N LEU A 122 2.60 7.54 -4.14
CA LEU A 122 1.74 7.58 -5.32
C LEU A 122 0.69 6.48 -5.18
N PHE A 123 -0.55 6.87 -4.90
CA PHE A 123 -1.66 5.95 -4.68
C PHE A 123 -2.59 5.94 -5.88
N VAL A 124 -2.66 4.83 -6.60
CA VAL A 124 -3.57 4.62 -7.72
C VAL A 124 -4.83 3.94 -7.20
N THR A 125 -5.99 4.53 -7.43
CA THR A 125 -7.27 3.99 -6.95
C THR A 125 -8.45 4.49 -7.78
N HIS A 126 -9.51 3.70 -7.84
CA HIS A 126 -10.83 4.11 -8.30
C HIS A 126 -11.77 4.51 -7.13
N ASP A 127 -11.33 4.32 -5.87
CA ASP A 127 -12.10 4.69 -4.68
C ASP A 127 -11.90 6.18 -4.34
N LEU A 128 -12.93 7.00 -4.58
CA LEU A 128 -12.91 8.43 -4.28
C LEU A 128 -12.74 8.74 -2.78
N ARG A 129 -13.15 7.83 -1.88
CA ARG A 129 -12.94 8.01 -0.43
C ARG A 129 -11.46 7.89 -0.09
N ALA A 130 -10.78 6.91 -0.67
CA ALA A 130 -9.34 6.77 -0.52
C ALA A 130 -8.62 7.98 -1.15
N ALA A 131 -9.01 8.39 -2.36
CA ALA A 131 -8.45 9.56 -3.03
C ALA A 131 -8.64 10.86 -2.23
N SER A 132 -9.76 11.02 -1.49
CA SER A 132 -10.01 12.22 -0.67
C SER A 132 -9.04 12.39 0.51
N MET A 133 -8.27 11.37 0.85
CA MET A 133 -7.24 11.45 1.88
C MET A 133 -5.87 11.91 1.36
N ALA A 134 -5.72 12.09 0.05
CA ALA A 134 -4.47 12.53 -0.56
C ALA A 134 -4.30 14.06 -0.50
N ASP A 135 -3.05 14.53 -0.50
CA ASP A 135 -2.73 15.97 -0.56
C ASP A 135 -2.94 16.52 -1.97
N ARG A 136 -2.74 15.67 -2.98
CA ARG A 136 -2.88 16.02 -4.39
C ARG A 136 -3.59 14.91 -5.15
N ILE A 137 -4.48 15.28 -6.05
CA ILE A 137 -5.28 14.38 -6.87
C ILE A 137 -4.94 14.60 -8.33
N LEU A 138 -4.76 13.52 -9.05
CA LEU A 138 -4.53 13.47 -10.48
C LEU A 138 -5.62 12.61 -11.12
N ILE A 139 -6.43 13.18 -12.00
CA ILE A 139 -7.48 12.46 -12.73
C ILE A 139 -6.97 12.12 -14.11
N MET A 140 -6.99 10.83 -14.41
CA MET A 140 -6.53 10.30 -15.69
C MET A 140 -7.68 9.72 -16.50
N ASN A 141 -7.64 9.95 -17.81
CA ASN A 141 -8.55 9.34 -18.78
C ASN A 141 -7.78 8.92 -20.03
N ASN A 142 -7.93 7.68 -20.45
CA ASN A 142 -7.26 7.13 -21.66
C ASN A 142 -5.75 7.42 -21.71
N GLY A 143 -5.06 7.28 -20.58
CA GLY A 143 -3.62 7.51 -20.48
C GLY A 143 -3.19 8.98 -20.42
N GLN A 144 -4.13 9.92 -20.40
CA GLN A 144 -3.86 11.35 -20.32
C GLN A 144 -4.27 11.91 -18.95
N LEU A 145 -3.47 12.81 -18.42
CA LEU A 145 -3.83 13.60 -17.24
C LEU A 145 -4.82 14.68 -17.67
N VAL A 146 -6.08 14.57 -17.20
CA VAL A 146 -7.15 15.51 -17.58
C VAL A 146 -7.35 16.62 -16.56
N GLU A 147 -7.19 16.32 -15.27
CA GLU A 147 -7.31 17.33 -14.22
C GLU A 147 -6.35 17.03 -13.07
N ALA A 148 -5.81 18.08 -12.43
CA ALA A 148 -4.93 17.97 -11.26
C ALA A 148 -5.23 19.06 -10.24
N GLY A 149 -5.25 18.72 -8.95
CA GLY A 149 -5.50 19.67 -7.87
C GLY A 149 -5.49 19.01 -6.50
N THR A 150 -6.14 19.65 -5.55
CA THR A 150 -6.42 19.14 -4.20
C THR A 150 -7.80 18.47 -4.15
N THR A 151 -8.27 18.10 -2.97
CA THR A 151 -9.64 17.59 -2.75
C THR A 151 -10.75 18.55 -3.20
N GLN A 152 -10.43 19.81 -3.49
CA GLN A 152 -11.39 20.77 -4.07
C GLN A 152 -11.95 20.32 -5.43
N ILE A 153 -11.19 19.50 -6.19
CA ILE A 153 -11.68 18.89 -7.44
C ILE A 153 -13.01 18.14 -7.25
N PHE A 154 -13.22 17.54 -6.07
CA PHE A 154 -14.47 16.81 -5.80
C PHE A 154 -15.69 17.70 -5.63
N ASN A 155 -15.49 18.95 -5.23
CA ASN A 155 -16.57 19.94 -5.04
C ASN A 155 -16.74 20.82 -6.26
N GLU A 156 -15.64 21.16 -6.94
CA GLU A 156 -15.59 22.09 -8.05
C GLU A 156 -14.80 21.52 -9.23
N PRO A 157 -15.30 20.42 -9.86
CA PRO A 157 -14.64 19.83 -11.02
C PRO A 157 -14.73 20.76 -12.21
N LYS A 158 -13.61 20.96 -12.91
CA LYS A 158 -13.55 21.83 -14.10
C LYS A 158 -13.78 21.02 -15.37
N GLU A 159 -13.16 19.86 -15.47
CA GLU A 159 -13.17 19.02 -16.65
C GLU A 159 -14.46 18.17 -16.74
N GLU A 160 -15.01 18.04 -17.94
CA GLU A 160 -16.24 17.28 -18.19
C GLU A 160 -16.12 15.80 -17.76
N TYR A 161 -14.95 15.19 -18.01
CA TYR A 161 -14.72 13.81 -17.58
C TYR A 161 -14.74 13.69 -16.05
N THR A 162 -14.15 14.64 -15.33
CA THR A 162 -14.18 14.67 -13.86
C THR A 162 -15.61 14.77 -13.33
N LYS A 163 -16.44 15.66 -13.90
CA LYS A 163 -17.86 15.79 -13.56
C LYS A 163 -18.61 14.47 -13.76
N TYR A 164 -18.39 13.84 -14.91
CA TYR A 164 -18.97 12.52 -15.22
C TYR A 164 -18.55 11.46 -14.20
N LEU A 165 -17.23 11.34 -13.92
CA LEU A 165 -16.69 10.39 -12.97
C LEU A 165 -17.32 10.54 -11.57
N LEU A 166 -17.40 11.75 -11.08
CA LEU A 166 -17.98 12.05 -9.76
C LEU A 166 -19.49 11.77 -9.72
N SER A 167 -20.22 12.07 -10.79
CA SER A 167 -21.67 11.78 -10.87
C SER A 167 -21.93 10.27 -10.88
N ALA A 168 -21.14 9.47 -11.60
CA ALA A 168 -21.26 8.03 -11.64
C ALA A 168 -21.03 7.40 -10.26
N CYS A 169 -19.99 7.83 -9.54
CA CYS A 169 -19.71 7.34 -8.19
C CYS A 169 -20.77 7.75 -7.13
N THR A 170 -21.54 8.80 -7.38
CA THR A 170 -22.64 9.23 -6.49
C THR A 170 -23.89 8.36 -6.67
N LEU A 171 -24.11 7.81 -7.87
CA LEU A 171 -25.24 6.93 -8.19
C LEU A 171 -25.09 5.53 -7.56
N GLU A 172 -23.87 5.04 -7.33
CA GLU A 172 -23.62 3.77 -6.63
C GLU A 172 -23.89 3.81 -5.12
N ARG A 173 -24.26 4.97 -4.57
CA ARG A 173 -24.58 5.17 -3.13
C ARG A 173 -26.06 5.07 -2.79
N ARG A 174 -26.94 4.74 -3.76
CA ARG A 174 -28.38 4.51 -3.55
C ARG A 174 -28.70 3.04 -3.69
#